data_2744cc39fecfeff19ca6deff69062336
#
_entry.id   2744cc39fecfeff19ca6deff69062336
#
_cell.length_a   1.000
_cell.length_b   1.000
_cell.length_c   1.000
_cell.angle_alpha   90.00
_cell.angle_beta   90.00
_cell.angle_gamma   90.00
#
_symmetry.space_group_name_H-M   'P 1'
#
loop_
_entity.id
_entity.type
_entity.pdbx_description
1 polymer ?
#
loop_
_entity_poly.entity_id
_entity_poly.type
_entity_poly.pdbx_seq_one_letter_code
_entity_poly.pdbx_strand_id
1 'polypeptide(L)'
;MLKIERLTKYIDTQLIFKEISCTINDQHLLISGESGCGKSTLAKIIAGLDTDYQGKLYFNGRLRESYTSKEWMKHIQYVPQYQRDTLNQRKTVLATLLEPLKNYKVNKQRYTSSIEAVLDQCNLPHDILNHKVSTLSGGQFQRVWIAKALILEPEILILDEATTNLDVINEEAILQMLISLKMTQLIIISHDTYVLSQFE
;
A
#
# COMPACT_ATOMS: atom_id res chain seq x y z
N MET A 1 14.81 4.65 4.39
CA MET A 1 14.51 5.62 5.48
C MET A 1 13.53 6.68 4.96
N LEU A 2 12.36 6.83 5.58
CA LEU A 2 11.40 7.90 5.33
C LEU A 2 11.42 8.89 6.51
N LYS A 3 11.53 10.20 6.25
CA LYS A 3 11.52 11.23 7.27
C LYS A 3 10.43 12.27 6.97
N ILE A 4 9.66 12.61 7.98
CA ILE A 4 8.60 13.61 7.97
C ILE A 4 9.02 14.76 8.89
N GLU A 5 8.97 16.00 8.41
CA GLU A 5 9.31 17.19 9.17
C GLU A 5 8.17 18.21 9.16
N ARG A 6 7.61 18.48 10.34
CA ARG A 6 6.58 19.49 10.61
C ARG A 6 5.41 19.47 9.61
N LEU A 7 4.94 18.25 9.31
CA LEU A 7 3.85 18.06 8.38
C LEU A 7 2.55 18.61 8.97
N THR A 8 1.90 19.53 8.25
CA THR A 8 0.63 20.15 8.62
C THR A 8 -0.33 20.05 7.45
N LYS A 9 -1.57 19.65 7.72
CA LYS A 9 -2.61 19.51 6.70
C LYS A 9 -3.88 20.24 7.11
N TYR A 10 -4.39 21.01 6.17
CA TYR A 10 -5.73 21.59 6.21
C TYR A 10 -6.56 20.99 5.08
N ILE A 11 -7.85 20.83 5.29
CA ILE A 11 -8.85 20.58 4.25
C ILE A 11 -9.80 21.78 4.34
N ASP A 12 -9.85 22.57 3.29
CA ASP A 12 -10.45 23.91 3.30
C ASP A 12 -9.90 24.75 4.46
N THR A 13 -10.72 25.04 5.47
CA THR A 13 -10.33 25.81 6.67
C THR A 13 -10.12 24.94 7.89
N GLN A 14 -10.40 23.63 7.80
CA GLN A 14 -10.32 22.72 8.93
C GLN A 14 -8.90 22.17 9.07
N LEU A 15 -8.30 22.34 10.24
CA LEU A 15 -7.03 21.70 10.59
C LEU A 15 -7.25 20.18 10.80
N ILE A 16 -6.53 19.34 10.05
CA ILE A 16 -6.58 17.89 10.19
C ILE A 16 -5.48 17.42 11.16
N PHE A 17 -4.25 17.86 10.94
CA PHE A 17 -3.14 17.66 11.88
C PHE A 17 -2.08 18.75 11.73
N LYS A 18 -1.29 18.96 12.78
CA LYS A 18 -0.30 20.04 12.84
C LYS A 18 1.06 19.52 13.28
N GLU A 19 2.09 19.91 12.53
CA GLU A 19 3.50 19.76 12.86
C GLU A 19 3.95 18.31 13.20
N ILE A 20 3.34 17.31 12.54
CA ILE A 20 3.76 15.91 12.70
C ILE A 20 5.20 15.78 12.20
N SER A 21 6.05 15.22 13.05
CA SER A 21 7.44 14.91 12.70
C SER A 21 7.78 13.51 13.17
N CYS A 22 8.30 12.68 12.28
CA CYS A 22 8.81 11.35 12.61
C CYS A 22 9.85 10.89 11.60
N THR A 23 10.64 9.91 12.00
CA THR A 23 11.59 9.22 11.13
C THR A 23 11.30 7.73 11.20
N ILE A 24 11.10 7.13 10.05
CA ILE A 24 10.81 5.71 9.88
C ILE A 24 12.05 5.08 9.24
N ASN A 25 12.76 4.29 10.02
CA ASN A 25 13.94 3.55 9.60
C ASN A 25 13.53 2.16 9.07
N ASP A 26 14.16 1.11 9.56
CA ASP A 26 13.95 -0.26 9.08
C ASP A 26 12.79 -0.99 9.77
N GLN A 27 12.13 -0.36 10.75
CA GLN A 27 10.98 -0.93 11.45
C GLN A 27 9.67 -0.59 10.73
N HIS A 28 8.64 -1.41 10.93
CA HIS A 28 7.29 -1.09 10.50
C HIS A 28 6.75 0.12 11.27
N LEU A 29 5.92 0.93 10.63
CA LEU A 29 5.19 2.02 11.29
C LEU A 29 3.74 1.61 11.49
N LEU A 30 3.30 1.60 12.74
CA LEU A 30 1.92 1.33 13.10
C LEU A 30 1.21 2.65 13.43
N ILE A 31 0.07 2.90 12.79
CA ILE A 31 -0.72 4.11 12.97
C ILE A 31 -2.11 3.73 13.45
N SER A 32 -2.43 4.09 14.68
CA SER A 32 -3.76 3.90 15.28
C SER A 32 -4.40 5.26 15.62
N GLY A 33 -5.67 5.24 15.92
CA GLY A 33 -6.42 6.42 16.35
C GLY A 33 -7.88 6.36 15.93
N GLU A 34 -8.67 7.30 16.42
CA GLU A 34 -10.11 7.39 16.14
C GLU A 34 -10.40 7.57 14.64
N SER A 35 -11.60 7.17 14.23
CA SER A 35 -12.05 7.41 12.86
C SER A 35 -12.12 8.93 12.59
N GLY A 36 -11.65 9.34 11.41
CA GLY A 36 -11.66 10.75 11.02
C GLY A 36 -10.50 11.61 11.55
N CYS A 37 -9.58 11.07 12.37
CA CYS A 37 -8.43 11.86 12.90
C CYS A 37 -7.32 12.15 11.86
N GLY A 38 -7.50 11.78 10.59
CA GLY A 38 -6.57 12.13 9.51
C GLY A 38 -5.55 11.04 9.12
N LYS A 39 -5.67 9.79 9.61
CA LYS A 39 -4.75 8.68 9.29
C LYS A 39 -4.62 8.43 7.79
N SER A 40 -5.75 8.25 7.10
CA SER A 40 -5.76 8.04 5.64
C SER A 40 -5.26 9.26 4.87
N THR A 41 -5.46 10.47 5.39
CA THR A 41 -4.91 11.70 4.81
C THR A 41 -3.38 11.70 4.92
N LEU A 42 -2.83 11.36 6.08
CA LEU A 42 -1.38 11.20 6.28
C LEU A 42 -0.81 10.13 5.34
N ALA A 43 -1.47 8.97 5.24
CA ALA A 43 -1.09 7.90 4.34
C ALA A 43 -1.04 8.35 2.87
N LYS A 44 -2.06 9.06 2.40
CA LYS A 44 -2.12 9.60 1.03
C LYS A 44 -1.02 10.63 0.76
N ILE A 45 -0.67 11.47 1.74
CA ILE A 45 0.45 12.39 1.63
C ILE A 45 1.76 11.61 1.51
N ILE A 46 2.00 10.63 2.39
CA ILE A 46 3.21 9.79 2.33
C ILE A 46 3.29 9.03 1.00
N ALA A 47 2.18 8.53 0.49
CA ALA A 47 2.11 7.85 -0.80
C ALA A 47 2.32 8.81 -2.00
N GLY A 48 2.28 10.13 -1.79
CA GLY A 48 2.37 11.14 -2.84
C GLY A 48 1.08 11.32 -3.65
N LEU A 49 -0.05 10.85 -3.13
CA LEU A 49 -1.38 11.00 -3.72
C LEU A 49 -2.04 12.33 -3.36
N ASP A 50 -1.68 12.91 -2.22
CA ASP A 50 -2.05 14.26 -1.80
C ASP A 50 -0.76 15.09 -1.67
N THR A 51 -0.69 16.19 -2.40
CA THR A 51 0.48 17.08 -2.44
C THR A 51 0.22 18.45 -1.82
N ASP A 52 -1.01 18.69 -1.36
CA ASP A 52 -1.41 19.91 -0.69
C ASP A 52 -1.20 19.79 0.83
N TYR A 53 0.01 20.10 1.28
CA TYR A 53 0.41 20.10 2.70
C TYR A 53 1.54 21.09 2.94
N GLN A 54 1.77 21.42 4.20
CA GLN A 54 2.94 22.18 4.67
C GLN A 54 3.91 21.23 5.36
N GLY A 55 5.21 21.55 5.35
CA GLY A 55 6.26 20.71 5.90
C GLY A 55 7.07 20.01 4.82
N LYS A 56 7.85 19.00 5.19
CA LYS A 56 8.75 18.32 4.24
C LYS A 56 8.72 16.81 4.44
N LEU A 57 8.82 16.10 3.31
CA LEU A 57 9.01 14.66 3.26
C LEU A 57 10.37 14.36 2.62
N TYR A 58 11.10 13.41 3.22
CA TYR A 58 12.38 12.92 2.68
C TYR A 58 12.31 11.41 2.56
N PHE A 59 12.80 10.90 1.46
CA PHE A 59 12.98 9.47 1.25
C PHE A 59 14.43 9.21 0.84
N ASN A 60 15.09 8.31 1.57
CA ASN A 60 16.51 8.00 1.38
C ASN A 60 17.40 9.27 1.33
N GLY A 61 17.13 10.24 2.22
CA GLY A 61 17.86 11.50 2.34
C GLY A 61 17.53 12.54 1.28
N ARG A 62 16.70 12.25 0.31
CA ARG A 62 16.29 13.17 -0.75
C ARG A 62 14.89 13.73 -0.48
N LEU A 63 14.73 15.02 -0.73
CA LEU A 63 13.45 15.71 -0.57
C LEU A 63 12.40 15.21 -1.56
N ARG A 64 11.13 15.12 -1.17
CA ARG A 64 10.02 14.63 -2.01
C ARG A 64 9.94 15.36 -3.36
N GLU A 65 10.12 16.66 -3.36
CA GLU A 65 10.05 17.52 -4.55
C GLU A 65 11.18 17.24 -5.57
N SER A 66 12.24 16.53 -5.15
CA SER A 66 13.32 16.09 -6.06
C SER A 66 12.98 14.80 -6.81
N TYR A 67 11.85 14.16 -6.51
CA TYR A 67 11.34 13.01 -7.22
C TYR A 67 10.19 13.43 -8.14
N THR A 68 10.09 12.82 -9.31
CA THR A 68 8.84 12.83 -10.05
C THR A 68 7.77 12.03 -9.27
N SER A 69 6.49 12.33 -9.46
CA SER A 69 5.42 11.54 -8.83
C SER A 69 5.51 10.06 -9.17
N LYS A 70 5.94 9.74 -10.39
CA LYS A 70 6.11 8.35 -10.83
C LYS A 70 7.26 7.64 -10.13
N GLU A 71 8.40 8.29 -9.94
CA GLU A 71 9.53 7.74 -9.18
C GLU A 71 9.12 7.52 -7.72
N TRP A 72 8.50 8.50 -7.09
CA TRP A 72 8.03 8.40 -5.71
C TRP A 72 7.09 7.21 -5.51
N MET A 73 6.05 7.11 -6.35
CA MET A 73 5.06 6.04 -6.29
C MET A 73 5.62 4.66 -6.66
N LYS A 74 6.80 4.58 -7.29
CA LYS A 74 7.47 3.30 -7.48
C LYS A 74 8.05 2.77 -6.18
N HIS A 75 8.61 3.65 -5.36
CA HIS A 75 9.21 3.30 -4.07
C HIS A 75 8.18 3.09 -2.96
N ILE A 76 7.08 3.85 -3.01
CA ILE A 76 6.05 3.86 -1.97
C ILE A 76 4.70 3.54 -2.60
N GLN A 77 4.17 2.37 -2.30
CA GLN A 77 2.87 1.92 -2.79
C GLN A 77 1.81 2.04 -1.69
N TYR A 78 0.56 2.21 -2.11
CA TYR A 78 -0.58 2.42 -1.22
C TYR A 78 -1.73 1.48 -1.57
N VAL A 79 -2.17 0.73 -0.58
CA VAL A 79 -3.36 -0.12 -0.63
C VAL A 79 -4.43 0.53 0.26
N PRO A 80 -5.51 1.08 -0.33
CA PRO A 80 -6.58 1.70 0.42
C PRO A 80 -7.45 0.68 1.13
N GLN A 81 -8.30 1.18 2.01
CA GLN A 81 -9.40 0.41 2.58
C GLN A 81 -10.17 -0.35 1.49
N TYR A 82 -10.56 -1.59 1.81
CA TYR A 82 -11.24 -2.46 0.89
C TYR A 82 -12.48 -1.80 0.26
N GLN A 83 -12.44 -1.59 -1.05
CA GLN A 83 -13.55 -1.14 -1.86
C GLN A 83 -13.47 -1.83 -3.24
N ARG A 84 -14.52 -2.55 -3.62
CA ARG A 84 -14.51 -3.32 -4.89
C ARG A 84 -14.28 -2.46 -6.14
N ASP A 85 -14.63 -1.18 -6.09
CA ASP A 85 -14.49 -0.26 -7.24
C ASP A 85 -13.05 0.21 -7.49
N THR A 86 -12.14 -0.10 -6.58
CA THR A 86 -10.74 0.32 -6.68
C THR A 86 -9.95 -0.44 -7.76
N LEU A 87 -10.38 -1.63 -8.13
CA LEU A 87 -9.86 -2.37 -9.30
C LEU A 87 -10.92 -2.48 -10.39
N ASN A 88 -10.46 -2.47 -11.64
CA ASN A 88 -11.38 -2.62 -12.77
C ASN A 88 -11.96 -4.04 -12.81
N GLN A 89 -13.23 -4.15 -12.45
CA GLN A 89 -13.98 -5.40 -12.32
C GLN A 89 -14.07 -6.23 -13.63
N ARG A 90 -13.91 -5.57 -14.79
CA ARG A 90 -14.01 -6.21 -16.13
C ARG A 90 -12.70 -6.85 -16.57
N LYS A 91 -11.57 -6.49 -15.95
CA LYS A 91 -10.24 -7.03 -16.27
C LYS A 91 -10.02 -8.39 -15.62
N THR A 92 -9.14 -9.18 -16.22
CA THR A 92 -8.57 -10.37 -15.57
C THR A 92 -7.52 -9.96 -14.54
N VAL A 93 -7.22 -10.86 -13.60
CA VAL A 93 -6.13 -10.68 -12.66
C VAL A 93 -4.81 -10.45 -13.39
N LEU A 94 -4.53 -11.24 -14.44
CA LEU A 94 -3.34 -11.06 -15.29
C LEU A 94 -3.27 -9.64 -15.86
N ALA A 95 -4.37 -9.15 -16.45
CA ALA A 95 -4.39 -7.80 -17.01
C ALA A 95 -4.15 -6.73 -15.92
N THR A 96 -4.67 -6.94 -14.72
CA THR A 96 -4.53 -6.05 -13.57
C THR A 96 -3.06 -6.01 -13.06
N LEU A 97 -2.39 -7.17 -12.98
CA LEU A 97 -0.98 -7.25 -12.55
C LEU A 97 -0.01 -6.73 -13.62
N LEU A 98 -0.37 -6.83 -14.90
CA LEU A 98 0.43 -6.27 -15.98
C LEU A 98 0.41 -4.74 -16.06
N GLU A 99 -0.61 -4.07 -15.51
CA GLU A 99 -0.73 -2.61 -15.57
C GLU A 99 0.49 -1.88 -14.98
N PRO A 100 0.91 -2.12 -13.72
CA PRO A 100 2.06 -1.45 -13.16
C PRO A 100 3.34 -1.77 -13.94
N LEU A 101 3.57 -3.01 -14.35
CA LEU A 101 4.75 -3.39 -15.13
C LEU A 101 4.86 -2.60 -16.45
N LYS A 102 3.74 -2.44 -17.15
CA LYS A 102 3.68 -1.64 -18.39
C LYS A 102 3.86 -0.15 -18.12
N ASN A 103 3.18 0.38 -17.11
CA ASN A 103 3.21 1.81 -16.75
C ASN A 103 4.62 2.25 -16.36
N TYR A 104 5.35 1.40 -15.65
CA TYR A 104 6.74 1.67 -15.23
C TYR A 104 7.79 1.17 -16.22
N LYS A 105 7.36 0.70 -17.40
CA LYS A 105 8.25 0.25 -18.50
C LYS A 105 9.26 -0.82 -18.04
N VAL A 106 8.82 -1.73 -17.19
CA VAL A 106 9.64 -2.88 -16.79
C VAL A 106 9.94 -3.73 -18.03
N ASN A 107 11.13 -4.36 -18.07
CA ASN A 107 11.50 -5.23 -19.19
C ASN A 107 10.48 -6.37 -19.33
N LYS A 108 9.91 -6.53 -20.52
CA LYS A 108 8.89 -7.55 -20.81
C LYS A 108 9.35 -8.98 -20.49
N GLN A 109 10.64 -9.27 -20.62
CA GLN A 109 11.22 -10.57 -20.27
C GLN A 109 11.03 -10.92 -18.78
N ARG A 110 10.86 -9.92 -17.91
CA ARG A 110 10.64 -10.11 -16.47
C ARG A 110 9.16 -10.25 -16.10
N TYR A 111 8.21 -10.06 -17.01
CA TYR A 111 6.79 -10.04 -16.67
C TYR A 111 6.32 -11.34 -16.04
N THR A 112 6.63 -12.49 -16.67
CA THR A 112 6.22 -13.79 -16.18
C THR A 112 6.81 -14.06 -14.79
N SER A 113 8.12 -13.92 -14.63
CA SER A 113 8.78 -14.15 -13.33
C SER A 113 8.31 -13.19 -12.23
N SER A 114 8.05 -11.91 -12.55
CA SER A 114 7.51 -10.97 -11.57
C SER A 114 6.08 -11.32 -11.15
N ILE A 115 5.26 -11.80 -12.09
CA ILE A 115 3.88 -12.22 -11.80
C ILE A 115 3.89 -13.48 -10.94
N GLU A 116 4.67 -14.51 -11.31
CA GLU A 116 4.78 -15.75 -10.55
C GLU A 116 5.27 -15.45 -9.12
N ALA A 117 6.35 -14.68 -8.98
CA ALA A 117 6.89 -14.32 -7.68
C ALA A 117 5.88 -13.62 -6.78
N VAL A 118 5.10 -12.67 -7.31
CA VAL A 118 4.12 -11.94 -6.51
C VAL A 118 2.89 -12.78 -6.18
N LEU A 119 2.50 -13.73 -7.02
CA LEU A 119 1.43 -14.68 -6.71
C LEU A 119 1.85 -15.61 -5.55
N ASP A 120 3.06 -16.15 -5.60
CA ASP A 120 3.61 -16.98 -4.53
C ASP A 120 3.70 -16.18 -3.22
N GLN A 121 4.23 -14.96 -3.29
CA GLN A 121 4.35 -14.07 -2.14
C GLN A 121 3.00 -13.71 -1.50
N CYS A 122 1.94 -13.61 -2.32
CA CYS A 122 0.57 -13.30 -1.84
C CYS A 122 -0.29 -14.55 -1.61
N ASN A 123 0.29 -15.75 -1.63
CA ASN A 123 -0.44 -17.01 -1.47
C ASN A 123 -1.66 -17.11 -2.42
N LEU A 124 -1.46 -16.72 -3.68
CA LEU A 124 -2.47 -16.76 -4.74
C LEU A 124 -2.19 -17.95 -5.69
N PRO A 125 -3.17 -18.77 -6.02
CA PRO A 125 -2.99 -19.85 -6.98
C PRO A 125 -2.80 -19.27 -8.40
N HIS A 126 -1.96 -19.92 -9.23
CA HIS A 126 -1.59 -19.41 -10.56
C HIS A 126 -2.76 -19.37 -11.55
N ASP A 127 -3.75 -20.24 -11.40
CA ASP A 127 -4.97 -20.27 -12.23
C ASP A 127 -5.85 -19.01 -12.04
N ILE A 128 -5.69 -18.29 -10.92
CA ILE A 128 -6.39 -17.02 -10.64
C ILE A 128 -6.15 -15.98 -11.73
N LEU A 129 -5.03 -16.05 -12.46
CA LEU A 129 -4.67 -15.10 -13.51
C LEU A 129 -5.75 -14.96 -14.60
N ASN A 130 -6.47 -16.04 -14.85
CA ASN A 130 -7.55 -16.08 -15.86
C ASN A 130 -8.90 -15.59 -15.33
N HIS A 131 -9.05 -15.45 -14.01
CA HIS A 131 -10.29 -15.00 -13.41
C HIS A 131 -10.48 -13.50 -13.62
N LYS A 132 -11.75 -13.07 -13.79
CA LYS A 132 -12.10 -11.66 -13.76
C LYS A 132 -12.05 -11.14 -12.33
N VAL A 133 -11.65 -9.90 -12.14
CA VAL A 133 -11.63 -9.26 -10.82
C VAL A 133 -13.01 -9.31 -10.14
N SER A 134 -14.09 -9.20 -10.94
CA SER A 134 -15.48 -9.28 -10.44
C SER A 134 -15.86 -10.63 -9.81
N THR A 135 -15.14 -11.72 -10.12
CA THR A 135 -15.45 -13.06 -9.65
C THR A 135 -14.66 -13.48 -8.41
N LEU A 136 -13.76 -12.63 -7.93
CA LEU A 136 -12.91 -12.90 -6.79
C LEU A 136 -13.69 -12.85 -5.47
N SER A 137 -13.36 -13.73 -4.53
CA SER A 137 -13.78 -13.58 -3.12
C SER A 137 -13.17 -12.31 -2.51
N GLY A 138 -13.66 -11.88 -1.35
CA GLY A 138 -13.11 -10.71 -0.65
C GLY A 138 -11.61 -10.83 -0.36
N GLY A 139 -11.20 -11.96 0.22
CA GLY A 139 -9.79 -12.21 0.53
C GLY A 139 -8.91 -12.37 -0.72
N GLN A 140 -9.44 -13.00 -1.79
CA GLN A 140 -8.72 -13.07 -3.08
C GLN A 140 -8.54 -11.69 -3.69
N PHE A 141 -9.60 -10.87 -3.69
CA PHE A 141 -9.55 -9.50 -4.19
C PHE A 141 -8.49 -8.68 -3.45
N GLN A 142 -8.48 -8.74 -2.12
CA GLN A 142 -7.53 -7.99 -1.31
C GLN A 142 -6.09 -8.45 -1.56
N ARG A 143 -5.84 -9.76 -1.63
CA ARG A 143 -4.51 -10.30 -1.97
C ARG A 143 -4.08 -9.91 -3.39
N VAL A 144 -4.97 -9.88 -4.37
CA VAL A 144 -4.68 -9.39 -5.73
C VAL A 144 -4.35 -7.89 -5.72
N TRP A 145 -5.04 -7.10 -4.88
CA TRP A 145 -4.69 -5.69 -4.74
C TRP A 145 -3.30 -5.50 -4.14
N ILE A 146 -2.98 -6.23 -3.07
CA ILE A 146 -1.65 -6.20 -2.45
C ILE A 146 -0.59 -6.68 -3.45
N ALA A 147 -0.85 -7.76 -4.19
CA ALA A 147 0.02 -8.25 -5.25
C ALA A 147 0.30 -7.18 -6.33
N LYS A 148 -0.74 -6.44 -6.74
CA LYS A 148 -0.58 -5.32 -7.69
C LYS A 148 0.34 -4.22 -7.15
N ALA A 149 0.30 -3.95 -5.86
CA ALA A 149 1.19 -2.98 -5.23
C ALA A 149 2.63 -3.53 -5.10
N LEU A 150 2.78 -4.79 -4.72
CA LEU A 150 4.08 -5.45 -4.50
C LEU A 150 4.85 -5.76 -5.78
N ILE A 151 4.18 -5.89 -6.94
CA ILE A 151 4.82 -6.34 -8.19
C ILE A 151 5.92 -5.40 -8.70
N LEU A 152 5.95 -4.16 -8.21
CA LEU A 152 7.00 -3.18 -8.49
C LEU A 152 8.16 -3.25 -7.49
N GLU A 153 8.14 -4.19 -6.57
CA GLU A 153 9.13 -4.35 -5.50
C GLU A 153 9.33 -3.04 -4.71
N PRO A 154 8.24 -2.44 -4.13
CA PRO A 154 8.35 -1.17 -3.42
C PRO A 154 9.15 -1.32 -2.14
N GLU A 155 9.87 -0.26 -1.75
CA GLU A 155 10.57 -0.21 -0.46
C GLU A 155 9.60 0.01 0.71
N ILE A 156 8.47 0.71 0.46
CA ILE A 156 7.41 0.93 1.45
C ILE A 156 6.06 0.54 0.87
N LEU A 157 5.29 -0.22 1.63
CA LEU A 157 3.89 -0.53 1.36
C LEU A 157 3.01 0.04 2.47
N ILE A 158 2.11 0.94 2.11
CA ILE A 158 1.14 1.53 3.02
C ILE A 158 -0.16 0.73 2.91
N LEU A 159 -0.66 0.26 4.05
CA LEU A 159 -1.88 -0.51 4.18
C LEU A 159 -2.88 0.30 5.02
N ASP A 160 -3.86 0.89 4.37
CA ASP A 160 -4.86 1.74 5.02
C ASP A 160 -6.14 0.94 5.27
N GLU A 161 -6.28 0.41 6.48
CA GLU A 161 -7.39 -0.48 6.89
C GLU A 161 -7.61 -1.64 5.90
N ALA A 162 -6.52 -2.22 5.39
CA ALA A 162 -6.54 -3.16 4.28
C ALA A 162 -7.18 -4.52 4.63
N THR A 163 -7.34 -4.87 5.90
CA THR A 163 -7.99 -6.11 6.34
C THR A 163 -9.43 -5.91 6.83
N THR A 164 -9.88 -4.66 6.95
CA THR A 164 -11.22 -4.32 7.43
C THR A 164 -12.31 -4.95 6.55
N ASN A 165 -13.37 -5.47 7.17
CA ASN A 165 -14.50 -6.15 6.51
C ASN A 165 -14.16 -7.51 5.86
N LEU A 166 -13.04 -8.12 6.17
CA LEU A 166 -12.76 -9.51 5.85
C LEU A 166 -13.26 -10.43 6.98
N ASP A 167 -13.56 -11.67 6.64
CA ASP A 167 -13.76 -12.69 7.68
C ASP A 167 -12.42 -13.05 8.33
N VAL A 168 -12.47 -13.60 9.54
CA VAL A 168 -11.29 -13.89 10.38
C VAL A 168 -10.25 -14.75 9.67
N ILE A 169 -10.67 -15.72 8.87
CA ILE A 169 -9.76 -16.64 8.16
C ILE A 169 -8.98 -15.89 7.07
N ASN A 170 -9.67 -15.05 6.30
CA ASN A 170 -9.03 -14.24 5.27
C ASN A 170 -8.15 -13.14 5.85
N GLU A 171 -8.56 -12.52 6.95
CA GLU A 171 -7.75 -11.54 7.67
C GLU A 171 -6.45 -12.16 8.15
N GLU A 172 -6.51 -13.27 8.89
CA GLU A 172 -5.32 -13.98 9.38
C GLU A 172 -4.39 -14.38 8.24
N ALA A 173 -4.94 -14.91 7.14
CA ALA A 173 -4.12 -15.29 5.98
C ALA A 173 -3.39 -14.10 5.35
N ILE A 174 -3.99 -12.89 5.35
CA ILE A 174 -3.34 -11.67 4.87
C ILE A 174 -2.28 -11.19 5.86
N LEU A 175 -2.55 -11.22 7.16
CA LEU A 175 -1.58 -10.82 8.18
C LEU A 175 -0.33 -11.69 8.12
N GLN A 176 -0.47 -13.01 8.07
CA GLN A 176 0.66 -13.94 7.94
C GLN A 176 1.47 -13.70 6.66
N MET A 177 0.78 -13.44 5.55
CA MET A 177 1.43 -13.07 4.29
C MET A 177 2.24 -11.77 4.45
N LEU A 178 1.68 -10.73 5.05
CA LEU A 178 2.35 -9.44 5.26
C LEU A 178 3.57 -9.57 6.19
N ILE A 179 3.47 -10.34 7.26
CA ILE A 179 4.58 -10.64 8.18
C ILE A 179 5.73 -11.35 7.45
N SER A 180 5.42 -12.16 6.45
CA SER A 180 6.42 -12.87 5.65
C SER A 180 7.21 -11.99 4.68
N LEU A 181 6.80 -10.73 4.46
CA LEU A 181 7.46 -9.78 3.56
C LEU A 181 8.79 -9.31 4.15
N LYS A 182 9.92 -9.74 3.59
CA LYS A 182 11.26 -9.46 4.14
C LYS A 182 11.89 -8.15 3.63
N MET A 183 11.52 -7.71 2.44
CA MET A 183 12.21 -6.63 1.73
C MET A 183 11.38 -5.34 1.64
N THR A 184 10.14 -5.34 2.14
CA THR A 184 9.23 -4.22 2.08
C THR A 184 8.90 -3.75 3.49
N GLN A 185 9.16 -2.49 3.77
CA GLN A 185 8.75 -1.85 5.01
C GLN A 185 7.25 -1.57 4.96
N LEU A 186 6.54 -1.86 6.05
CA LEU A 186 5.09 -1.64 6.12
C LEU A 186 4.76 -0.39 6.92
N ILE A 187 3.80 0.38 6.43
CA ILE A 187 3.07 1.40 7.19
C ILE A 187 1.64 0.90 7.29
N ILE A 188 1.23 0.52 8.49
CA ILE A 188 -0.06 -0.12 8.74
C ILE A 188 -0.96 0.81 9.51
N ILE A 189 -2.10 1.14 8.93
CA ILE A 189 -3.17 1.91 9.56
C ILE A 189 -4.27 0.94 9.92
N SER A 190 -4.57 0.83 11.20
CA SER A 190 -5.69 0.03 11.69
C SER A 190 -6.24 0.64 12.98
N HIS A 191 -7.53 0.46 13.21
CA HIS A 191 -8.16 0.69 14.51
C HIS A 191 -8.27 -0.62 15.32
N ASP A 192 -7.93 -1.76 14.72
CA ASP A 192 -7.93 -3.07 15.37
C ASP A 192 -6.58 -3.31 16.05
N THR A 193 -6.61 -3.42 17.39
CA THR A 193 -5.43 -3.69 18.21
C THR A 193 -4.84 -5.06 17.94
N TYR A 194 -5.66 -6.05 17.55
CA TYR A 194 -5.16 -7.37 17.16
C TYR A 194 -4.27 -7.27 15.92
N VAL A 195 -4.74 -6.58 14.88
CA VAL A 195 -3.95 -6.37 13.65
C VAL A 195 -2.62 -5.71 13.97
N LEU A 196 -2.61 -4.65 14.79
CA LEU A 196 -1.40 -3.91 15.14
C LEU A 196 -0.41 -4.79 15.93
N SER A 197 -0.91 -5.57 16.90
CA SER A 197 -0.06 -6.44 17.72
C SER A 197 0.69 -7.53 16.94
N GLN A 198 0.29 -7.83 15.72
CA GLN A 198 1.00 -8.80 14.86
C GLN A 198 2.31 -8.23 14.29
N PHE A 199 2.53 -6.92 14.37
CA PHE A 199 3.69 -6.22 13.78
C PHE A 199 4.56 -5.47 14.81
N GLU A 200 4.27 -5.62 16.12
CA GLU A 200 5.06 -5.08 17.24
C GLU A 200 6.35 -5.93 17.54
#